data_ffb1b782248aa88a188501a7ff647184
#
_entry.id   ffb1b782248aa88a188501a7ff647184
#
_cell.length_a   1.000
_cell.length_b   1.000
_cell.length_c   1.000
_cell.angle_alpha   90.00
_cell.angle_beta   90.00
_cell.angle_gamma   90.00
#
_symmetry.space_group_name_H-M   'P 1'
#
loop_
_entity.id
_entity.type
_entity.pdbx_description
1 polymer ?
#
loop_
_entity_poly.entity_id
_entity_poly.type
_entity_poly.pdbx_seq_one_letter_code
_entity_poly.pdbx_strand_id
1 'polypeptide(L)'
;QHDGFFSRYLHTAAGTERPDAASRMLERVLLQSRLAEGIAVADLPASNRTRVAGLIADGLVDPAAAVRGRVRLTLRGRLLADAVVRELTD
;
A
#
# COMPACT_ATOMS: atom_id res chain seq x y z
N GLN A 1 -5.76 1.44 -13.59
CA GLN A 1 -4.75 0.47 -13.61
C GLN A 1 -3.61 0.71 -12.69
N HIS A 2 -3.37 -0.26 -11.93
CA HIS A 2 -2.34 -0.23 -10.92
C HIS A 2 -1.32 -1.31 -11.19
N ASP A 3 -1.16 -1.63 -12.43
CA ASP A 3 -0.42 -2.82 -12.80
C ASP A 3 1.04 -2.76 -12.48
N GLY A 4 1.66 -1.58 -12.65
CA GLY A 4 3.08 -1.47 -12.41
C GLY A 4 3.43 -1.76 -10.96
N PHE A 5 2.61 -1.29 -10.03
CA PHE A 5 2.89 -1.45 -8.62
C PHE A 5 2.59 -2.87 -8.15
N PHE A 6 1.41 -3.36 -8.42
CA PHE A 6 0.99 -4.65 -7.90
C PHE A 6 1.59 -5.82 -8.66
N SER A 7 1.78 -5.68 -9.95
CA SER A 7 2.41 -6.76 -10.73
C SER A 7 3.79 -7.10 -10.22
N ARG A 8 4.53 -6.09 -9.79
CA ARG A 8 5.88 -6.30 -9.30
C ARG A 8 5.89 -7.25 -8.11
N TYR A 9 5.00 -7.01 -7.17
CA TYR A 9 4.92 -7.85 -5.98
C TYR A 9 4.28 -9.19 -6.28
N LEU A 10 3.27 -9.19 -7.09
CA LEU A 10 2.54 -10.39 -7.40
C LEU A 10 3.40 -11.40 -8.16
N HIS A 11 4.17 -10.91 -9.12
CA HIS A 11 5.09 -11.77 -9.86
C HIS A 11 6.10 -12.44 -8.95
N THR A 12 6.67 -11.66 -8.06
CA THR A 12 7.69 -12.16 -7.16
C THR A 12 7.15 -13.21 -6.22
N ALA A 13 5.93 -13.00 -5.72
CA ALA A 13 5.38 -13.84 -4.67
C ALA A 13 4.65 -15.05 -5.22
N ALA A 14 3.83 -14.85 -6.24
CA ALA A 14 2.91 -15.89 -6.67
C ALA A 14 3.25 -16.50 -8.01
N GLY A 15 3.86 -15.72 -8.89
CA GLY A 15 4.15 -16.20 -10.22
C GLY A 15 2.89 -16.51 -11.01
N THR A 16 1.76 -15.94 -10.64
CA THR A 16 0.51 -16.20 -11.28
C THR A 16 -0.04 -14.95 -11.91
N GLU A 17 -0.77 -15.14 -12.99
CA GLU A 17 -1.38 -14.03 -13.69
C GLU A 17 -2.85 -13.91 -13.44
N ARG A 18 -3.41 -14.81 -12.66
CA ARG A 18 -4.85 -14.84 -12.50
C ARG A 18 -5.25 -14.01 -11.29
N PRO A 19 -6.10 -13.00 -11.50
CA PRO A 19 -6.52 -12.12 -10.42
C PRO A 19 -7.70 -12.71 -9.64
N ASP A 20 -7.56 -13.92 -9.16
CA ASP A 20 -8.61 -14.54 -8.37
C ASP A 20 -8.54 -14.03 -6.92
N ALA A 21 -9.45 -14.53 -6.09
CA ALA A 21 -9.55 -14.07 -4.71
C ALA A 21 -8.27 -14.33 -3.92
N ALA A 22 -7.64 -15.47 -4.16
CA ALA A 22 -6.40 -15.82 -3.45
C ALA A 22 -5.27 -14.88 -3.84
N SER A 23 -5.17 -14.55 -5.13
CA SER A 23 -4.16 -13.62 -5.61
C SER A 23 -4.36 -12.23 -5.03
N ARG A 24 -5.60 -11.78 -4.94
CA ARG A 24 -5.89 -10.47 -4.38
C ARG A 24 -5.58 -10.41 -2.90
N MET A 25 -5.85 -11.50 -2.18
CA MET A 25 -5.51 -11.55 -0.77
C MET A 25 -4.00 -11.49 -0.57
N LEU A 26 -3.25 -12.23 -1.37
CA LEU A 26 -1.80 -12.20 -1.30
C LEU A 26 -1.27 -10.81 -1.61
N GLU A 27 -1.83 -10.17 -2.61
CA GLU A 27 -1.47 -8.81 -2.97
C GLU A 27 -1.63 -7.86 -1.79
N ARG A 28 -2.76 -7.97 -1.08
CA ARG A 28 -3.01 -7.12 0.07
C ARG A 28 -2.03 -7.38 1.22
N VAL A 29 -1.76 -8.65 1.47
CA VAL A 29 -0.84 -9.02 2.54
C VAL A 29 0.55 -8.49 2.25
N LEU A 30 1.00 -8.62 1.00
CA LEU A 30 2.31 -8.12 0.61
C LEU A 30 2.38 -6.61 0.75
N LEU A 31 1.33 -5.93 0.33
CA LEU A 31 1.30 -4.48 0.44
C LEU A 31 1.29 -4.03 1.91
N GLN A 32 0.59 -4.74 2.76
CA GLN A 32 0.60 -4.42 4.18
C GLN A 32 2.02 -4.51 4.75
N SER A 33 2.74 -5.58 4.40
CA SER A 33 4.11 -5.74 4.86
C SER A 33 5.01 -4.62 4.36
N ARG A 34 4.89 -4.26 3.09
CA ARG A 34 5.72 -3.20 2.52
C ARG A 34 5.41 -1.86 3.17
N LEU A 35 4.14 -1.60 3.42
CA LEU A 35 3.74 -0.35 4.05
C LEU A 35 4.21 -0.26 5.49
N ALA A 36 4.29 -1.37 6.19
CA ALA A 36 4.82 -1.37 7.56
C ALA A 36 6.29 -0.98 7.59
N GLU A 37 7.04 -1.36 6.56
CA GLU A 37 8.44 -0.99 6.43
C GLU A 37 8.62 0.40 5.85
N GLY A 38 7.69 0.82 5.00
CA GLY A 38 7.76 2.10 4.31
C GLY A 38 8.10 1.92 2.85
N ILE A 39 7.32 2.56 1.98
CA ILE A 39 7.57 2.54 0.54
C ILE A 39 7.67 3.96 0.04
N ALA A 40 8.28 4.14 -1.13
CA ALA A 40 8.37 5.46 -1.73
C ALA A 40 7.00 5.88 -2.24
N VAL A 41 6.63 7.14 -2.01
CA VAL A 41 5.39 7.68 -2.55
C VAL A 41 5.36 7.53 -4.07
N ALA A 42 6.52 7.67 -4.71
CA ALA A 42 6.61 7.55 -6.15
C ALA A 42 6.22 6.17 -6.68
N ASP A 43 6.23 5.15 -5.81
CA ASP A 43 5.82 3.80 -6.21
C ASP A 43 4.32 3.64 -6.24
N LEU A 44 3.56 4.59 -5.71
CA LEU A 44 2.11 4.53 -5.74
C LEU A 44 1.59 5.11 -7.05
N PRO A 45 0.48 4.57 -7.57
CA PRO A 45 -0.18 5.20 -8.71
C PRO A 45 -0.54 6.65 -8.38
N ALA A 46 -0.44 7.52 -9.36
CA ALA A 46 -0.66 8.95 -9.13
C ALA A 46 -2.04 9.22 -8.51
N SER A 47 -3.05 8.49 -8.95
CA SER A 47 -4.40 8.68 -8.43
C SER A 47 -4.53 8.33 -6.95
N ASN A 48 -3.64 7.49 -6.43
CA ASN A 48 -3.69 7.08 -5.04
C ASN A 48 -2.84 7.94 -4.14
N ARG A 49 -1.91 8.71 -4.71
CA ARG A 49 -1.05 9.58 -3.91
C ARG A 49 -1.84 10.63 -3.17
N THR A 50 -2.93 11.10 -3.76
CA THR A 50 -3.75 12.12 -3.13
C THR A 50 -4.44 11.60 -1.87
N ARG A 51 -4.60 10.29 -1.76
CA ARG A 51 -5.25 9.70 -0.58
C ARG A 51 -4.32 9.63 0.62
N VAL A 52 -3.02 9.74 0.38
CA VAL A 52 -2.05 9.67 1.47
C VAL A 52 -2.28 10.79 2.49
N ALA A 53 -2.62 11.98 2.02
CA ALA A 53 -2.87 13.10 2.92
C ALA A 53 -4.01 12.79 3.89
N GLY A 54 -5.07 12.17 3.41
CA GLY A 54 -6.18 11.77 4.26
C GLY A 54 -5.78 10.72 5.30
N LEU A 55 -4.93 9.80 4.88
CA LEU A 55 -4.44 8.76 5.80
C LEU A 55 -3.54 9.36 6.88
N ILE A 56 -2.76 10.38 6.53
CA ILE A 56 -1.97 11.09 7.53
C ILE A 56 -2.89 11.80 8.52
N ALA A 57 -3.91 12.47 8.00
CA ALA A 57 -4.86 13.18 8.86
C ALA A 57 -5.57 12.23 9.82
N ASP A 58 -5.82 11.00 9.39
CA ASP A 58 -6.48 10.00 10.21
C ASP A 58 -5.51 9.29 11.18
N GLY A 59 -4.24 9.64 11.13
CA GLY A 59 -3.26 9.05 12.03
C GLY A 59 -2.81 7.66 11.64
N LEU A 60 -3.03 7.27 10.39
CA LEU A 60 -2.70 5.92 9.91
C LEU A 60 -1.34 5.86 9.22
N VAL A 61 -0.88 6.99 8.68
CA VAL A 61 0.40 7.09 7.99
C VAL A 61 1.28 8.11 8.70
N ASP A 62 2.55 7.79 8.85
CA ASP A 62 3.50 8.62 9.57
C ASP A 62 3.80 9.91 8.79
N PRO A 63 3.48 11.08 9.36
CA PRO A 63 3.75 12.34 8.66
C PRO A 63 5.24 12.61 8.49
N ALA A 64 6.09 12.17 9.41
CA ALA A 64 7.52 12.38 9.27
C ALA A 64 8.08 11.60 8.09
N ALA A 65 7.60 10.38 7.87
CA ALA A 65 8.01 9.61 6.70
C ALA A 65 7.53 10.26 5.42
N ALA A 66 6.31 10.83 5.45
CA ALA A 66 5.74 11.48 4.27
C ALA A 66 6.58 12.67 3.84
N VAL A 67 7.13 13.42 4.78
CA VAL A 67 8.01 14.53 4.46
C VAL A 67 9.23 14.06 3.67
N ARG A 68 9.67 12.85 3.91
CA ARG A 68 10.81 12.27 3.20
C ARG A 68 10.39 11.49 1.94
N GLY A 69 9.14 11.66 1.52
CA GLY A 69 8.64 10.99 0.32
C GLY A 69 8.35 9.51 0.51
N ARG A 70 8.07 9.10 1.74
CA ARG A 70 7.79 7.69 2.04
C ARG A 70 6.41 7.55 2.65
N VAL A 71 5.80 6.39 2.41
CA VAL A 71 4.53 6.05 3.04
C VAL A 71 4.80 4.90 4.01
N ARG A 72 4.62 5.18 5.28
CA ARG A 72 4.87 4.20 6.32
C ARG A 72 3.72 4.24 7.31
N LEU A 73 3.24 3.07 7.71
CA LEU A 73 2.15 2.99 8.65
C LEU A 73 2.59 3.36 10.06
N THR A 74 1.73 4.07 10.77
CA THR A 74 1.85 4.23 12.20
C THR A 74 1.43 2.94 12.88
N LEU A 75 1.53 2.86 14.20
CA LEU A 75 0.98 1.72 14.93
C LEU A 75 -0.52 1.57 14.64
N ARG A 76 -1.24 2.69 14.68
CA ARG A 76 -2.66 2.67 14.38
C ARG A 76 -2.90 2.18 12.94
N GLY A 77 -2.07 2.63 12.01
CA GLY A 77 -2.17 2.19 10.63
C GLY A 77 -1.93 0.70 10.49
N ARG A 78 -1.01 0.15 11.26
CA ARG A 78 -0.76 -1.29 11.21
C ARG A 78 -1.93 -2.10 11.75
N LEU A 79 -2.59 -1.57 12.79
CA LEU A 79 -3.78 -2.23 13.33
C LEU A 79 -4.94 -2.18 12.36
N LEU A 80 -4.98 -1.16 11.50
CA LEU A 80 -6.03 -0.97 10.51
C LEU A 80 -5.48 -1.15 9.10
N ALA A 81 -4.45 -1.98 8.95
CA ALA A 81 -3.73 -2.10 7.69
C ALA A 81 -4.63 -2.49 6.52
N ASP A 82 -5.63 -3.33 6.78
CA ASP A 82 -6.52 -3.74 5.71
C ASP A 82 -7.31 -2.55 5.16
N ALA A 83 -7.74 -1.66 6.04
CA ALA A 83 -8.46 -0.46 5.60
C ALA A 83 -7.54 0.47 4.83
N VAL A 84 -6.28 0.60 5.26
CA VAL A 84 -5.31 1.42 4.55
C VAL A 84 -5.06 0.88 3.15
N VAL A 85 -4.90 -0.44 3.05
CA VAL A 85 -4.67 -1.07 1.75
C VAL A 85 -5.85 -0.84 0.83
N ARG A 86 -7.06 -0.97 1.33
CA ARG A 86 -8.24 -0.71 0.50
C ARG A 86 -8.27 0.73 0.02
N GLU A 87 -7.91 1.66 0.88
CA GLU A 87 -7.89 3.07 0.49
C GLU A 87 -6.88 3.32 -0.62
N LEU A 88 -5.75 2.64 -0.58
CA LEU A 88 -4.69 2.83 -1.57
C LEU A 88 -4.87 2.00 -2.83
N THR A 89 -5.72 0.98 -2.81
CA THR A 89 -5.88 0.11 -3.98
C THR A 89 -7.24 0.26 -4.66
N ASP A 90 -8.21 0.75 -3.95
CA ASP A 90 -9.54 0.96 -4.51
C ASP A 90 -9.70 2.40 -4.94
#